data_bf4985116bc08963ab36cf6f47bf8b00
#
_entry.id   bf4985116bc08963ab36cf6f47bf8b00
#
_cell.length_a   1.000
_cell.length_b   1.000
_cell.length_c   1.000
_cell.angle_alpha   90.00
_cell.angle_beta   90.00
_cell.angle_gamma   90.00
#
_symmetry.space_group_name_H-M   'P 1'
#
loop_
_entity.id
_entity.type
_entity.pdbx_description
1 polymer ?
#
loop_
_entity_poly.entity_id
_entity_poly.type
_entity_poly.pdbx_seq_one_letter_code
_entity_poly.pdbx_strand_id
1 'polypeptide(L)'
;GMSGDVAFRNLNMTRLKKDVVNEADTMPRIDEQNDAVIRFQQQNFPVIDYHVHLKGGLTKEMAHAMSMNYGINYGVAPNAGEGGVGRMLADDKEVYEYYNEVKDMPFLRGVQGEGRKWTATFSQKALGVFDYLFTDGMTIVDHKGRLSRIYRPEEVHYDGVTKEQYMDHLVDQTVKILTNEPADIYANPTFLPEELNAKYWTDERIDRVLDVLKKHNIALEINARYKIPSFDIIRKAKERGIKFTFGTNNVDADFGKLEYCLQAVDECGLTAEDLWFPTMSVRGTREVVLYNKW
;
A
#
# COMPACT_ATOMS: atom_id res chain seq x y z
N GLY A 1 -28.30 23.08 -10.19
CA GLY A 1 -29.32 22.56 -9.32
C GLY A 1 -30.21 21.61 -10.06
N MET A 2 -30.16 20.34 -9.79
CA MET A 2 -31.28 19.46 -10.15
C MET A 2 -32.49 20.02 -9.43
N SER A 3 -33.58 20.34 -10.15
CA SER A 3 -34.82 20.60 -9.50
C SER A 3 -35.21 19.32 -8.76
N GLY A 4 -35.18 19.36 -7.45
CA GLY A 4 -35.44 18.17 -6.60
C GLY A 4 -36.79 17.50 -6.88
N ASP A 5 -37.71 18.19 -7.50
CA ASP A 5 -39.05 17.71 -7.85
C ASP A 5 -39.05 16.53 -8.86
N VAL A 6 -38.09 16.47 -9.79
CA VAL A 6 -38.04 15.41 -10.80
C VAL A 6 -37.45 14.13 -10.21
N ALA A 7 -36.46 14.24 -9.34
CA ALA A 7 -35.85 13.08 -8.68
C ALA A 7 -36.86 12.42 -7.68
N PHE A 8 -37.66 13.21 -6.99
CA PHE A 8 -38.65 12.68 -6.04
C PHE A 8 -39.92 12.14 -6.68
N ARG A 9 -40.28 12.58 -7.88
CA ARG A 9 -41.45 12.05 -8.59
C ARG A 9 -41.27 10.63 -9.10
N ASN A 10 -40.03 10.19 -9.31
CA ASN A 10 -39.71 8.83 -9.74
C ASN A 10 -39.32 7.90 -8.59
N LEU A 11 -39.24 8.40 -7.36
CA LEU A 11 -39.14 7.59 -6.16
C LEU A 11 -40.56 7.10 -5.80
N ASN A 12 -41.03 6.05 -6.51
CA ASN A 12 -42.13 5.25 -6.03
C ASN A 12 -41.64 4.50 -4.79
N MET A 13 -41.84 5.09 -3.63
CA MET A 13 -41.77 4.37 -2.37
C MET A 13 -42.95 3.42 -2.30
N THR A 14 -42.80 2.27 -2.95
CA THR A 14 -43.71 1.15 -2.74
C THR A 14 -43.48 0.69 -1.33
N ARG A 15 -44.46 0.88 -0.46
CA ARG A 15 -44.44 0.30 0.87
C ARG A 15 -44.36 -1.20 0.71
N LEU A 16 -43.19 -1.76 0.98
CA LEU A 16 -43.01 -3.21 0.95
C LEU A 16 -44.05 -3.86 1.84
N LYS A 17 -44.65 -4.95 1.40
CA LYS A 17 -45.59 -5.71 2.20
C LYS A 17 -44.91 -6.09 3.51
N LYS A 18 -45.67 -6.13 4.60
CA LYS A 18 -45.21 -6.36 5.96
C LYS A 18 -44.35 -7.63 6.09
N ASP A 19 -44.64 -8.62 5.26
CA ASP A 19 -43.96 -9.92 5.21
C ASP A 19 -42.55 -9.86 4.55
N VAL A 20 -42.27 -8.84 3.74
CA VAL A 20 -40.99 -8.60 3.11
C VAL A 20 -40.10 -7.68 3.97
N VAL A 21 -40.70 -6.85 4.80
CA VAL A 21 -40.00 -5.90 5.69
C VAL A 21 -39.46 -6.58 6.96
N ASN A 22 -40.03 -7.75 7.33
CA ASN A 22 -39.56 -8.46 8.51
C ASN A 22 -38.37 -9.39 8.28
N GLU A 23 -37.83 -9.43 7.08
CA GLU A 23 -36.52 -10.04 6.83
C GLU A 23 -35.40 -9.04 7.18
N ALA A 24 -35.39 -8.60 8.44
CA ALA A 24 -34.28 -7.83 8.98
C ALA A 24 -32.92 -8.57 8.80
N ASP A 25 -32.98 -9.89 8.61
CA ASP A 25 -31.82 -10.73 8.31
C ASP A 25 -31.37 -10.61 6.86
N THR A 26 -32.16 -10.02 5.96
CA THR A 26 -31.80 -9.75 4.55
C THR A 26 -31.42 -8.30 4.28
N MET A 27 -31.60 -7.40 5.25
CA MET A 27 -30.98 -6.09 5.15
C MET A 27 -29.47 -6.30 5.18
N PRO A 28 -28.73 -5.76 4.19
CA PRO A 28 -27.29 -5.76 4.30
C PRO A 28 -26.94 -5.14 5.66
N ARG A 29 -26.25 -5.92 6.50
CA ARG A 29 -25.66 -5.37 7.73
C ARG A 29 -24.84 -4.17 7.30
N ILE A 30 -24.97 -3.06 8.01
CA ILE A 30 -24.04 -1.94 7.85
C ILE A 30 -22.66 -2.56 8.06
N ASP A 31 -21.85 -2.52 7.03
CA ASP A 31 -20.50 -3.00 7.09
C ASP A 31 -19.74 -2.07 8.05
N GLU A 32 -19.20 -2.63 9.13
CA GLU A 32 -18.49 -1.87 10.16
C GLU A 32 -17.37 -1.01 9.56
N GLN A 33 -16.73 -1.50 8.48
CA GLN A 33 -15.73 -0.74 7.77
C GLN A 33 -16.34 0.47 7.05
N ASN A 34 -17.46 0.32 6.35
CA ASN A 34 -18.14 1.42 5.68
C ASN A 34 -18.62 2.47 6.68
N ASP A 35 -19.10 2.06 7.84
CA ASP A 35 -19.47 3.00 8.91
C ASP A 35 -18.25 3.76 9.43
N ALA A 36 -17.10 3.10 9.63
CA ALA A 36 -15.86 3.73 10.02
C ALA A 36 -15.35 4.71 8.95
N VAL A 37 -15.40 4.33 7.66
CA VAL A 37 -15.02 5.20 6.55
C VAL A 37 -15.88 6.46 6.52
N ILE A 38 -17.20 6.34 6.68
CA ILE A 38 -18.11 7.49 6.73
C ILE A 38 -17.75 8.40 7.90
N ARG A 39 -17.52 7.84 9.08
CA ARG A 39 -17.11 8.58 10.28
C ARG A 39 -15.82 9.37 10.05
N PHE A 40 -14.80 8.76 9.45
CA PHE A 40 -13.54 9.44 9.15
C PHE A 40 -13.72 10.54 8.11
N GLN A 41 -14.52 10.31 7.07
CA GLN A 41 -14.83 11.34 6.07
C GLN A 41 -15.56 12.54 6.67
N GLN A 42 -16.47 12.32 7.60
CA GLN A 42 -17.15 13.39 8.34
C GLN A 42 -16.15 14.21 9.20
N GLN A 43 -15.04 13.62 9.59
CA GLN A 43 -13.95 14.28 10.31
C GLN A 43 -12.86 14.86 9.38
N ASN A 44 -13.11 14.93 8.08
CA ASN A 44 -12.14 15.32 7.06
C ASN A 44 -10.87 14.44 7.07
N PHE A 45 -11.00 13.18 7.43
CA PHE A 45 -9.93 12.20 7.38
C PHE A 45 -10.10 11.36 6.10
N PRO A 46 -9.25 11.53 5.08
CA PRO A 46 -9.37 10.79 3.83
C PRO A 46 -8.89 9.34 3.99
N VAL A 47 -9.64 8.41 3.43
CA VAL A 47 -9.26 7.00 3.39
C VAL A 47 -8.82 6.65 1.98
N ILE A 48 -7.56 6.27 1.82
CA ILE A 48 -6.94 5.95 0.54
C ILE A 48 -6.18 4.64 0.65
N ASP A 49 -6.51 3.68 -0.22
CA ASP A 49 -5.76 2.43 -0.38
C ASP A 49 -4.68 2.61 -1.47
N TYR A 50 -3.41 2.71 -1.08
CA TYR A 50 -2.29 2.92 -2.00
C TYR A 50 -1.71 1.63 -2.59
N HIS A 51 -2.14 0.45 -2.11
CA HIS A 51 -1.48 -0.81 -2.44
C HIS A 51 -2.45 -1.80 -3.10
N VAL A 52 -2.97 -1.40 -4.27
CA VAL A 52 -3.90 -2.21 -5.05
C VAL A 52 -3.22 -2.69 -6.34
N HIS A 53 -3.34 -3.99 -6.61
CA HIS A 53 -2.86 -4.61 -7.83
C HIS A 53 -4.03 -5.09 -8.69
N LEU A 54 -4.01 -4.81 -9.98
CA LEU A 54 -4.97 -5.37 -10.95
C LEU A 54 -4.58 -6.82 -11.27
N LYS A 55 -5.01 -7.73 -10.41
CA LYS A 55 -4.74 -9.18 -10.51
C LYS A 55 -5.91 -10.00 -10.00
N GLY A 56 -5.86 -11.33 -10.20
CA GLY A 56 -6.90 -12.24 -9.72
C GLY A 56 -8.29 -11.95 -10.28
N GLY A 57 -8.36 -11.40 -11.51
CA GLY A 57 -9.61 -11.01 -12.16
C GLY A 57 -10.08 -9.58 -11.86
N LEU A 58 -9.39 -8.83 -11.01
CA LEU A 58 -9.69 -7.42 -10.75
C LEU A 58 -9.32 -6.58 -11.98
N THR A 59 -10.31 -6.00 -12.65
CA THR A 59 -10.10 -5.02 -13.71
C THR A 59 -10.11 -3.59 -13.15
N LYS A 60 -9.63 -2.63 -13.91
CA LYS A 60 -9.63 -1.21 -13.50
C LYS A 60 -11.06 -0.68 -13.31
N GLU A 61 -12.01 -1.13 -14.13
CA GLU A 61 -13.42 -0.77 -14.02
C GLU A 61 -14.06 -1.36 -12.76
N MET A 62 -13.76 -2.63 -12.45
CA MET A 62 -14.20 -3.26 -11.20
C MET A 62 -13.62 -2.55 -9.98
N ALA A 63 -12.31 -2.24 -10.01
CA ALA A 63 -11.65 -1.52 -8.94
C ALA A 63 -12.31 -0.15 -8.70
N HIS A 64 -12.67 0.57 -9.76
CA HIS A 64 -13.39 1.82 -9.64
C HIS A 64 -14.78 1.65 -9.01
N ALA A 65 -15.55 0.67 -9.48
CA ALA A 65 -16.88 0.40 -8.92
C ALA A 65 -16.82 0.00 -7.43
N MET A 66 -15.84 -0.83 -7.05
CA MET A 66 -15.62 -1.22 -5.66
C MET A 66 -15.22 -0.02 -4.79
N SER A 67 -14.33 0.84 -5.28
CA SER A 67 -13.94 2.07 -4.59
C SER A 67 -15.14 2.97 -4.29
N MET A 68 -16.03 3.13 -5.26
CA MET A 68 -17.28 3.89 -5.06
C MET A 68 -18.19 3.24 -4.01
N ASN A 69 -18.31 1.92 -4.01
CA ASN A 69 -19.12 1.19 -3.03
C ASN A 69 -18.54 1.30 -1.61
N TYR A 70 -17.21 1.24 -1.47
CA TYR A 70 -16.54 1.37 -0.18
C TYR A 70 -16.40 2.82 0.28
N GLY A 71 -16.61 3.79 -0.61
CA GLY A 71 -16.41 5.20 -0.29
C GLY A 71 -14.96 5.58 -0.03
N ILE A 72 -13.99 4.85 -0.62
CA ILE A 72 -12.55 5.10 -0.47
C ILE A 72 -11.92 5.55 -1.78
N ASN A 73 -10.82 6.29 -1.67
CA ASN A 73 -9.93 6.51 -2.80
C ASN A 73 -8.91 5.37 -2.88
N TYR A 74 -8.23 5.24 -4.01
CA TYR A 74 -7.26 4.17 -4.20
C TYR A 74 -6.18 4.53 -5.22
N GLY A 75 -5.09 3.82 -5.13
CA GLY A 75 -4.00 3.87 -6.09
C GLY A 75 -3.70 2.47 -6.60
N VAL A 76 -3.50 2.34 -7.89
CA VAL A 76 -3.20 1.08 -8.54
C VAL A 76 -1.73 1.04 -8.95
N ALA A 77 -1.07 -0.07 -8.62
CA ALA A 77 0.34 -0.26 -8.90
C ALA A 77 0.61 -1.60 -9.61
N PRO A 78 1.23 -1.58 -10.80
CA PRO A 78 1.94 -2.74 -11.33
C PRO A 78 3.25 -2.92 -10.57
N ASN A 79 3.87 -4.08 -10.74
CA ASN A 79 5.22 -4.32 -10.27
C ASN A 79 6.25 -3.90 -11.35
N ALA A 80 7.40 -3.45 -10.93
CA ALA A 80 8.51 -3.08 -11.80
C ALA A 80 9.81 -3.77 -11.37
N GLY A 81 10.52 -4.37 -12.30
CA GLY A 81 11.76 -5.09 -12.03
C GLY A 81 11.64 -6.60 -12.19
N GLU A 82 12.46 -7.37 -11.47
CA GLU A 82 12.53 -8.82 -11.59
C GLU A 82 11.89 -9.51 -10.36
N GLY A 83 11.14 -10.57 -10.61
CA GLY A 83 10.71 -11.50 -9.57
C GLY A 83 9.40 -11.19 -8.87
N GLY A 84 8.67 -10.17 -9.31
CA GLY A 84 7.37 -9.82 -8.74
C GLY A 84 6.24 -10.78 -9.13
N VAL A 85 5.08 -10.54 -8.54
CA VAL A 85 3.85 -11.29 -8.78
C VAL A 85 2.81 -10.35 -9.40
N GLY A 86 2.11 -10.82 -10.42
CA GLY A 86 1.12 -10.00 -11.13
C GLY A 86 1.69 -9.34 -12.39
N ARG A 87 1.16 -8.16 -12.76
CA ARG A 87 1.67 -7.44 -13.93
C ARG A 87 3.03 -6.85 -13.63
N MET A 88 4.04 -7.27 -14.38
CA MET A 88 5.40 -6.75 -14.33
C MET A 88 5.63 -5.78 -15.47
N LEU A 89 6.32 -4.68 -15.20
CA LEU A 89 6.83 -3.76 -16.21
C LEU A 89 8.34 -4.01 -16.36
N ALA A 90 8.78 -4.30 -17.57
CA ALA A 90 10.15 -4.71 -17.85
C ALA A 90 11.03 -3.56 -18.38
N ASP A 91 10.42 -2.54 -18.97
CA ASP A 91 11.13 -1.41 -19.59
C ASP A 91 10.26 -0.14 -19.66
N ASP A 92 10.86 0.95 -20.15
CA ASP A 92 10.20 2.24 -20.32
C ASP A 92 8.99 2.16 -21.27
N LYS A 93 9.05 1.32 -22.30
CA LYS A 93 7.95 1.15 -23.25
C LYS A 93 6.72 0.61 -22.55
N GLU A 94 6.88 -0.43 -21.76
CA GLU A 94 5.79 -1.03 -20.99
C GLU A 94 5.24 -0.05 -19.94
N VAL A 95 6.07 0.81 -19.35
CA VAL A 95 5.62 1.90 -18.48
C VAL A 95 4.65 2.83 -19.22
N TYR A 96 5.02 3.29 -20.42
CA TYR A 96 4.16 4.19 -21.18
C TYR A 96 2.90 3.50 -21.70
N GLU A 97 2.98 2.23 -22.08
CA GLU A 97 1.81 1.43 -22.47
C GLU A 97 0.84 1.31 -21.30
N TYR A 98 1.33 0.94 -20.11
CA TYR A 98 0.51 0.89 -18.90
C TYR A 98 -0.08 2.25 -18.54
N TYR A 99 0.72 3.31 -18.58
CA TYR A 99 0.22 4.66 -18.32
C TYR A 99 -0.93 5.02 -19.25
N ASN A 100 -0.81 4.75 -20.55
CA ASN A 100 -1.86 5.03 -21.51
C ASN A 100 -3.16 4.22 -21.27
N GLU A 101 -3.05 3.02 -20.71
CA GLU A 101 -4.22 2.22 -20.34
C GLU A 101 -4.99 2.79 -19.15
N VAL A 102 -4.31 3.49 -18.24
CA VAL A 102 -4.89 3.89 -16.94
C VAL A 102 -4.98 5.41 -16.73
N LYS A 103 -4.40 6.23 -17.60
CA LYS A 103 -4.30 7.69 -17.41
C LYS A 103 -5.63 8.41 -17.24
N ASP A 104 -6.69 7.86 -17.84
CA ASP A 104 -8.05 8.45 -17.80
C ASP A 104 -8.90 7.88 -16.65
N MET A 105 -8.34 6.97 -15.85
CA MET A 105 -9.03 6.42 -14.69
C MET A 105 -8.88 7.33 -13.46
N PRO A 106 -9.93 7.47 -12.64
CA PRO A 106 -9.93 8.35 -11.47
C PRO A 106 -9.28 7.70 -10.24
N PHE A 107 -8.04 7.22 -10.39
CA PHE A 107 -7.24 6.69 -9.28
C PHE A 107 -5.79 7.18 -9.37
N LEU A 108 -5.07 7.07 -8.26
CA LEU A 108 -3.63 7.35 -8.22
C LEU A 108 -2.86 6.21 -8.91
N ARG A 109 -1.80 6.56 -9.60
CA ARG A 109 -0.94 5.61 -10.33
C ARG A 109 0.34 5.39 -9.56
N GLY A 110 0.45 4.23 -8.97
CA GLY A 110 1.66 3.79 -8.28
C GLY A 110 2.50 2.86 -9.13
N VAL A 111 3.68 2.54 -8.64
CA VAL A 111 4.47 1.40 -9.09
C VAL A 111 5.24 0.81 -7.92
N GLN A 112 5.21 -0.52 -7.80
CA GLN A 112 5.98 -1.26 -6.80
C GLN A 112 7.30 -1.71 -7.39
N GLY A 113 8.40 -1.19 -6.85
CA GLY A 113 9.74 -1.62 -7.22
C GLY A 113 10.11 -2.94 -6.56
N GLU A 114 10.52 -3.91 -7.38
CA GLU A 114 10.95 -5.24 -6.93
C GLU A 114 12.28 -5.65 -7.55
N GLY A 115 12.90 -6.70 -6.98
CA GLY A 115 14.10 -7.31 -7.56
C GLY A 115 15.37 -6.48 -7.46
N ARG A 116 15.39 -5.43 -6.68
CA ARG A 116 16.56 -4.56 -6.38
C ARG A 116 17.22 -3.86 -7.59
N LYS A 117 17.04 -4.37 -8.80
CA LYS A 117 17.60 -3.77 -10.02
C LYS A 117 16.63 -2.87 -10.77
N TRP A 118 15.40 -2.74 -10.30
CA TRP A 118 14.37 -1.96 -10.99
C TRP A 118 14.77 -0.50 -11.21
N THR A 119 15.54 0.10 -10.31
CA THR A 119 16.02 1.49 -10.45
C THR A 119 16.99 1.69 -11.60
N ALA A 120 17.66 0.63 -12.07
CA ALA A 120 18.55 0.66 -13.22
C ALA A 120 17.85 0.29 -14.54
N THR A 121 16.63 -0.26 -14.46
CA THR A 121 15.86 -0.74 -15.61
C THR A 121 15.08 0.38 -16.30
N PHE A 122 14.61 1.36 -15.50
CA PHE A 122 13.72 2.41 -15.98
C PHE A 122 14.40 3.77 -15.99
N SER A 123 14.09 4.58 -16.99
CA SER A 123 14.52 5.97 -17.00
C SER A 123 13.75 6.79 -15.95
N GLN A 124 14.37 7.84 -15.47
CA GLN A 124 13.74 8.82 -14.59
C GLN A 124 12.45 9.39 -15.20
N LYS A 125 12.45 9.62 -16.52
CA LYS A 125 11.28 10.12 -17.25
C LYS A 125 10.13 9.13 -17.24
N ALA A 126 10.40 7.84 -17.41
CA ALA A 126 9.36 6.79 -17.36
C ALA A 126 8.79 6.67 -15.94
N LEU A 127 9.63 6.60 -14.92
CA LEU A 127 9.16 6.56 -13.54
C LEU A 127 8.40 7.82 -13.13
N GLY A 128 8.70 8.95 -13.75
CA GLY A 128 8.03 10.23 -13.51
C GLY A 128 6.55 10.29 -13.94
N VAL A 129 6.02 9.31 -14.67
CA VAL A 129 4.59 9.27 -15.01
C VAL A 129 3.72 8.76 -13.86
N PHE A 130 4.32 8.12 -12.86
CA PHE A 130 3.61 7.63 -11.68
C PHE A 130 3.42 8.74 -10.64
N ASP A 131 2.32 8.69 -9.93
CA ASP A 131 2.02 9.60 -8.83
C ASP A 131 2.83 9.27 -7.57
N TYR A 132 3.22 8.00 -7.40
CA TYR A 132 4.06 7.52 -6.31
C TYR A 132 4.82 6.24 -6.67
N LEU A 133 5.94 6.06 -6.00
CA LEU A 133 6.78 4.87 -6.08
C LEU A 133 6.86 4.23 -4.70
N PHE A 134 6.75 2.91 -4.62
CA PHE A 134 6.96 2.21 -3.36
C PHE A 134 7.82 0.97 -3.54
N THR A 135 8.49 0.61 -2.48
CA THR A 135 9.34 -0.58 -2.41
C THR A 135 9.18 -1.24 -1.05
N ASP A 136 9.66 -2.46 -0.94
CA ASP A 136 9.63 -3.21 0.31
C ASP A 136 10.95 -3.93 0.60
N GLY A 137 11.03 -4.52 1.79
CA GLY A 137 12.15 -5.36 2.21
C GLY A 137 11.89 -6.85 2.04
N MET A 138 10.90 -7.26 1.23
CA MET A 138 10.52 -8.68 1.10
C MET A 138 11.41 -9.44 0.12
N THR A 139 12.17 -8.75 -0.71
CA THR A 139 13.18 -9.35 -1.59
C THR A 139 14.55 -8.75 -1.24
N ILE A 140 15.44 -9.57 -0.74
CA ILE A 140 16.76 -9.16 -0.26
C ILE A 140 17.87 -10.00 -0.91
N VAL A 141 19.11 -9.56 -0.75
CA VAL A 141 20.27 -10.41 -0.99
C VAL A 141 20.69 -11.00 0.36
N ASP A 142 20.67 -12.32 0.50
CA ASP A 142 21.01 -12.99 1.75
C ASP A 142 22.51 -12.88 2.09
N HIS A 143 22.91 -13.37 3.27
CA HIS A 143 24.29 -13.34 3.77
C HIS A 143 25.30 -14.12 2.93
N LYS A 144 24.83 -14.92 1.96
CA LYS A 144 25.68 -15.66 0.98
C LYS A 144 25.59 -15.06 -0.43
N GLY A 145 24.92 -13.93 -0.60
CA GLY A 145 24.80 -13.23 -1.90
C GLY A 145 23.69 -13.80 -2.79
N ARG A 146 22.79 -14.65 -2.26
CA ARG A 146 21.66 -15.19 -3.03
C ARG A 146 20.47 -14.25 -2.94
N LEU A 147 19.73 -14.11 -4.04
CA LEU A 147 18.44 -13.45 -4.00
C LEU A 147 17.46 -14.28 -3.15
N SER A 148 16.81 -13.67 -2.18
CA SER A 148 15.88 -14.31 -1.25
C SER A 148 14.60 -13.48 -1.17
N ARG A 149 13.49 -14.09 -1.57
CA ARG A 149 12.15 -13.55 -1.35
C ARG A 149 11.66 -14.13 -0.03
N ILE A 150 11.70 -13.30 1.01
CA ILE A 150 11.45 -13.78 2.40
C ILE A 150 10.02 -14.26 2.65
N TYR A 151 9.10 -14.03 1.71
CA TYR A 151 7.75 -14.59 1.71
C TYR A 151 7.67 -15.99 1.08
N ARG A 152 8.80 -16.55 0.66
CA ARG A 152 8.94 -17.91 0.13
C ARG A 152 9.85 -18.70 1.06
N PRO A 153 9.29 -19.62 1.88
CA PRO A 153 10.08 -20.35 2.86
C PRO A 153 11.29 -21.10 2.24
N GLU A 154 11.14 -21.60 1.02
CA GLU A 154 12.19 -22.32 0.29
C GLU A 154 13.38 -21.44 -0.13
N GLU A 155 13.24 -20.13 -0.10
CA GLU A 155 14.30 -19.17 -0.43
C GLU A 155 14.95 -18.55 0.83
N VAL A 156 14.44 -18.89 2.01
CA VAL A 156 14.98 -18.41 3.29
C VAL A 156 15.99 -19.42 3.85
N HIS A 157 17.21 -18.96 4.07
CA HIS A 157 18.29 -19.85 4.50
C HIS A 157 19.02 -19.26 5.71
N TYR A 158 19.26 -20.11 6.70
CA TYR A 158 20.00 -19.77 7.93
C TYR A 158 21.38 -20.43 8.00
N ASP A 159 21.92 -20.87 6.85
CA ASP A 159 23.18 -21.64 6.79
C ASP A 159 24.38 -20.84 7.33
N GLY A 160 24.86 -21.20 8.50
CA GLY A 160 26.02 -20.59 9.12
C GLY A 160 25.74 -19.29 9.86
N VAL A 161 24.48 -18.92 10.04
CA VAL A 161 24.06 -17.76 10.83
C VAL A 161 22.96 -18.12 11.81
N THR A 162 22.90 -17.43 12.93
CA THR A 162 21.79 -17.53 13.86
C THR A 162 20.59 -16.72 13.34
N LYS A 163 19.39 -16.96 13.90
CA LYS A 163 18.21 -16.14 13.59
C LYS A 163 18.41 -14.67 13.92
N GLU A 164 19.13 -14.36 14.99
CA GLU A 164 19.50 -12.99 15.34
C GLU A 164 20.39 -12.35 14.28
N GLN A 165 21.43 -13.05 13.83
CA GLN A 165 22.31 -12.56 12.76
C GLN A 165 21.60 -12.40 11.43
N TYR A 166 20.68 -13.33 11.11
CA TYR A 166 19.83 -13.20 9.93
C TYR A 166 18.93 -11.95 10.03
N MET A 167 18.35 -11.71 11.20
CA MET A 167 17.52 -10.54 11.43
C MET A 167 18.31 -9.23 11.31
N ASP A 168 19.54 -9.16 11.86
CA ASP A 168 20.41 -8.01 11.68
C ASP A 168 20.71 -7.77 10.20
N HIS A 169 20.99 -8.82 9.45
CA HIS A 169 21.20 -8.73 8.01
C HIS A 169 19.94 -8.25 7.27
N LEU A 170 18.75 -8.73 7.64
CA LEU A 170 17.47 -8.29 7.08
C LEU A 170 17.27 -6.78 7.31
N VAL A 171 17.58 -6.29 8.49
CA VAL A 171 17.53 -4.86 8.82
C VAL A 171 18.54 -4.08 7.99
N ASP A 172 19.79 -4.57 7.85
CA ASP A 172 20.81 -3.95 7.02
C ASP A 172 20.36 -3.84 5.56
N GLN A 173 19.79 -4.91 5.00
CA GLN A 173 19.25 -4.89 3.65
C GLN A 173 18.08 -3.90 3.52
N THR A 174 17.16 -3.88 4.47
CA THR A 174 16.04 -2.93 4.48
C THR A 174 16.53 -1.48 4.52
N VAL A 175 17.46 -1.16 5.39
CA VAL A 175 18.09 0.17 5.47
C VAL A 175 18.77 0.53 4.16
N LYS A 176 19.48 -0.41 3.54
CA LYS A 176 20.15 -0.21 2.25
C LYS A 176 19.14 0.07 1.13
N ILE A 177 18.06 -0.69 1.06
CA ILE A 177 16.95 -0.51 0.11
C ILE A 177 16.38 0.90 0.24
N LEU A 178 15.94 1.27 1.44
CA LEU A 178 15.29 2.55 1.72
C LEU A 178 16.22 3.75 1.55
N THR A 179 17.54 3.53 1.65
CA THR A 179 18.54 4.59 1.41
C THR A 179 18.79 4.80 -0.08
N ASN A 180 18.75 3.76 -0.90
CA ASN A 180 19.22 3.79 -2.29
C ASN A 180 18.12 3.78 -3.34
N GLU A 181 16.90 3.33 -3.02
CA GLU A 181 15.79 3.30 -3.96
C GLU A 181 14.92 4.57 -3.85
N PRO A 182 14.44 5.11 -4.97
CA PRO A 182 13.66 6.34 -4.99
C PRO A 182 12.20 6.09 -4.58
N ALA A 183 11.98 5.55 -3.39
CA ALA A 183 10.66 5.21 -2.89
C ALA A 183 10.04 6.38 -2.10
N ASP A 184 8.74 6.56 -2.26
CA ASP A 184 7.91 7.44 -1.44
C ASP A 184 7.33 6.72 -0.24
N ILE A 185 7.12 5.41 -0.39
CA ILE A 185 6.43 4.58 0.60
C ILE A 185 7.26 3.31 0.83
N TYR A 186 7.48 2.98 2.09
CA TYR A 186 7.96 1.68 2.53
C TYR A 186 6.76 0.77 2.75
N ALA A 187 6.54 -0.13 1.79
CA ALA A 187 5.44 -1.09 1.80
C ALA A 187 5.80 -2.38 2.53
N ASN A 188 4.78 -3.14 2.93
CA ASN A 188 4.92 -4.40 3.67
C ASN A 188 5.92 -4.30 4.86
N PRO A 189 5.87 -3.21 5.63
CA PRO A 189 6.90 -2.93 6.61
C PRO A 189 6.92 -4.01 7.70
N THR A 190 8.12 -4.32 8.17
CA THR A 190 8.31 -5.31 9.24
C THR A 190 7.87 -6.74 8.90
N PHE A 191 7.64 -7.05 7.63
CA PHE A 191 7.37 -8.43 7.22
C PHE A 191 8.54 -9.34 7.61
N LEU A 192 8.21 -10.56 8.07
CA LEU A 192 9.20 -11.54 8.54
C LEU A 192 9.01 -12.88 7.82
N PRO A 193 10.09 -13.63 7.59
CA PRO A 193 9.99 -15.03 7.22
C PRO A 193 9.19 -15.84 8.26
N GLU A 194 8.58 -16.93 7.83
CA GLU A 194 7.71 -17.78 8.67
C GLU A 194 8.36 -18.24 9.99
N GLU A 195 9.66 -18.51 9.96
CA GLU A 195 10.39 -18.97 11.14
C GLU A 195 10.77 -17.89 12.16
N LEU A 196 10.52 -16.62 11.84
CA LEU A 196 10.74 -15.49 12.73
C LEU A 196 9.40 -14.95 13.25
N ASN A 197 9.44 -14.23 14.35
CA ASN A 197 8.25 -13.60 14.93
C ASN A 197 8.55 -12.16 15.33
N ALA A 198 7.53 -11.43 15.74
CA ALA A 198 7.62 -10.00 16.04
C ALA A 198 8.68 -9.63 17.11
N LYS A 199 9.10 -10.56 17.97
CA LYS A 199 10.14 -10.29 18.99
C LYS A 199 11.51 -10.00 18.39
N TYR A 200 11.76 -10.45 17.15
CA TYR A 200 13.00 -10.13 16.43
C TYR A 200 13.07 -8.67 15.99
N TRP A 201 11.93 -7.96 15.92
CA TRP A 201 11.88 -6.51 15.76
C TRP A 201 12.11 -5.82 17.10
N THR A 202 13.37 -5.79 17.55
CA THR A 202 13.77 -5.03 18.75
C THR A 202 13.66 -3.52 18.52
N ASP A 203 13.60 -2.75 19.60
CA ASP A 203 13.56 -1.29 19.51
C ASP A 203 14.73 -0.73 18.70
N GLU A 204 15.93 -1.26 18.89
CA GLU A 204 17.14 -0.84 18.15
C GLU A 204 16.98 -1.08 16.64
N ARG A 205 16.47 -2.26 16.22
CA ARG A 205 16.26 -2.59 14.81
C ARG A 205 15.19 -1.72 14.18
N ILE A 206 14.10 -1.49 14.90
CA ILE A 206 13.02 -0.59 14.45
C ILE A 206 13.52 0.83 14.32
N ASP A 207 14.24 1.35 15.31
CA ASP A 207 14.75 2.71 15.30
C ASP A 207 15.66 2.97 14.10
N ARG A 208 16.50 2.02 13.74
CA ARG A 208 17.34 2.10 12.51
C ARG A 208 16.51 2.27 11.24
N VAL A 209 15.41 1.53 11.12
CA VAL A 209 14.52 1.65 9.94
C VAL A 209 13.77 2.98 9.96
N LEU A 210 13.19 3.36 11.10
CA LEU A 210 12.45 4.60 11.23
C LEU A 210 13.33 5.84 10.99
N ASP A 211 14.59 5.82 11.42
CA ASP A 211 15.55 6.90 11.19
C ASP A 211 15.82 7.11 9.69
N VAL A 212 15.90 6.02 8.92
CA VAL A 212 16.04 6.10 7.46
C VAL A 212 14.77 6.64 6.80
N LEU A 213 13.59 6.19 7.22
CA LEU A 213 12.32 6.73 6.73
C LEU A 213 12.23 8.24 6.97
N LYS A 214 12.56 8.67 8.19
CA LYS A 214 12.57 10.09 8.55
C LYS A 214 13.56 10.89 7.73
N LYS A 215 14.80 10.37 7.61
CA LYS A 215 15.90 11.03 6.88
C LYS A 215 15.56 11.26 5.41
N HIS A 216 14.91 10.28 4.76
CA HIS A 216 14.60 10.31 3.34
C HIS A 216 13.15 10.72 3.04
N ASN A 217 12.38 11.11 4.06
CA ASN A 217 10.97 11.50 3.95
C ASN A 217 10.10 10.42 3.26
N ILE A 218 10.34 9.15 3.64
CA ILE A 218 9.61 7.99 3.14
C ILE A 218 8.43 7.74 4.08
N ALA A 219 7.24 7.56 3.53
CA ALA A 219 6.05 7.20 4.30
C ALA A 219 6.07 5.71 4.69
N LEU A 220 5.45 5.41 5.82
CA LEU A 220 5.28 4.05 6.32
C LEU A 220 3.89 3.53 5.97
N GLU A 221 3.83 2.43 5.23
CA GLU A 221 2.56 1.75 4.99
C GLU A 221 2.02 1.11 6.26
N ILE A 222 0.72 1.23 6.48
CA ILE A 222 -0.04 0.36 7.38
C ILE A 222 -0.73 -0.66 6.49
N ASN A 223 -0.26 -1.92 6.55
CA ASN A 223 -0.67 -2.98 5.67
C ASN A 223 -1.80 -3.81 6.30
N ALA A 224 -2.96 -3.80 5.67
CA ALA A 224 -4.14 -4.47 6.19
C ALA A 224 -4.05 -6.00 6.06
N ARG A 225 -3.45 -6.51 4.98
CA ARG A 225 -3.34 -7.96 4.74
C ARG A 225 -2.53 -8.67 5.80
N TYR A 226 -1.35 -8.14 6.10
CA TYR A 226 -0.43 -8.75 7.05
C TYR A 226 -0.61 -8.22 8.47
N LYS A 227 -1.43 -7.19 8.66
CA LYS A 227 -1.62 -6.48 9.92
C LYS A 227 -0.29 -6.01 10.52
N ILE A 228 0.48 -5.31 9.70
CA ILE A 228 1.80 -4.75 10.03
C ILE A 228 1.92 -3.29 9.58
N PRO A 229 2.80 -2.50 10.24
CA PRO A 229 3.54 -2.83 11.45
C PRO A 229 2.62 -2.82 12.69
N SER A 230 3.12 -3.27 13.83
CA SER A 230 2.35 -3.23 15.09
C SER A 230 2.00 -1.79 15.49
N PHE A 231 0.98 -1.62 16.30
CA PHE A 231 0.56 -0.29 16.79
C PHE A 231 1.67 0.42 17.57
N ASP A 232 2.54 -0.31 18.29
CA ASP A 232 3.67 0.29 18.97
C ASP A 232 4.68 0.90 17.99
N ILE A 233 4.94 0.23 16.88
CA ILE A 233 5.80 0.75 15.82
C ILE A 233 5.15 1.96 15.13
N ILE A 234 3.84 1.92 14.91
CA ILE A 234 3.08 3.06 14.35
C ILE A 234 3.19 4.27 15.28
N ARG A 235 3.02 4.10 16.61
CA ARG A 235 3.19 5.19 17.58
C ARG A 235 4.61 5.77 17.54
N LYS A 236 5.63 4.90 17.54
CA LYS A 236 7.03 5.34 17.41
C LYS A 236 7.30 6.13 16.12
N ALA A 237 6.74 5.69 15.00
CA ALA A 237 6.87 6.38 13.72
C ALA A 237 6.16 7.75 13.74
N LYS A 238 4.95 7.81 14.32
CA LYS A 238 4.20 9.06 14.51
C LYS A 238 4.98 10.08 15.35
N GLU A 239 5.55 9.65 16.47
CA GLU A 239 6.39 10.51 17.34
C GLU A 239 7.58 11.11 16.58
N ARG A 240 8.11 10.42 15.57
CA ARG A 240 9.16 10.93 14.68
C ARG A 240 8.62 11.82 13.56
N GLY A 241 7.31 11.97 13.44
CA GLY A 241 6.65 12.73 12.37
C GLY A 241 6.75 12.04 11.00
N ILE A 242 6.89 10.71 10.98
CA ILE A 242 6.80 9.90 9.75
C ILE A 242 5.33 9.87 9.32
N LYS A 243 5.07 10.04 8.03
CA LYS A 243 3.72 9.99 7.48
C LYS A 243 3.31 8.55 7.14
N PHE A 244 2.00 8.32 7.05
CA PHE A 244 1.44 6.99 6.84
C PHE A 244 0.64 6.90 5.55
N THR A 245 0.62 5.70 4.99
CA THR A 245 -0.30 5.28 3.93
C THR A 245 -1.02 4.01 4.36
N PHE A 246 -2.16 3.72 3.72
CA PHE A 246 -2.86 2.45 3.92
C PHE A 246 -2.72 1.59 2.68
N GLY A 247 -2.67 0.27 2.87
CA GLY A 247 -2.56 -0.67 1.77
C GLY A 247 -3.27 -1.99 2.06
N THR A 248 -4.13 -2.41 1.13
CA THR A 248 -4.72 -3.76 1.16
C THR A 248 -3.71 -4.82 0.75
N ASN A 249 -2.86 -4.54 -0.24
CA ASN A 249 -1.99 -5.53 -0.88
C ASN A 249 -2.78 -6.79 -1.30
N ASN A 250 -3.79 -6.59 -2.14
CA ASN A 250 -4.70 -7.65 -2.55
C ASN A 250 -3.99 -8.79 -3.29
N VAL A 251 -4.46 -10.02 -3.08
CA VAL A 251 -3.99 -11.23 -3.79
C VAL A 251 -4.89 -11.64 -4.93
N ASP A 252 -6.16 -11.30 -4.84
CA ASP A 252 -7.23 -11.57 -5.78
C ASP A 252 -7.97 -10.28 -6.15
N ALA A 253 -9.19 -10.40 -6.64
CA ALA A 253 -10.01 -9.26 -7.04
C ALA A 253 -10.55 -8.44 -5.86
N ASP A 254 -10.34 -8.88 -4.63
CA ASP A 254 -10.90 -8.23 -3.44
C ASP A 254 -9.89 -7.26 -2.84
N PHE A 255 -10.19 -5.96 -2.88
CA PHE A 255 -9.35 -4.89 -2.32
C PHE A 255 -10.18 -3.94 -1.44
N GLY A 256 -9.52 -3.00 -0.78
CA GLY A 256 -10.17 -1.98 0.04
C GLY A 256 -10.60 -2.49 1.41
N LYS A 257 -10.18 -3.69 1.82
CA LYS A 257 -10.36 -4.21 3.18
C LYS A 257 -9.31 -3.62 4.10
N LEU A 258 -9.64 -2.51 4.73
CA LEU A 258 -8.72 -1.66 5.49
C LEU A 258 -8.96 -1.69 7.01
N GLU A 259 -9.64 -2.71 7.54
CA GLU A 259 -10.04 -2.77 8.95
C GLU A 259 -8.87 -2.53 9.90
N TYR A 260 -7.72 -3.17 9.65
CA TYR A 260 -6.53 -2.97 10.47
C TYR A 260 -5.98 -1.53 10.38
N CYS A 261 -6.04 -0.93 9.19
CA CYS A 261 -5.61 0.45 9.01
C CYS A 261 -6.51 1.43 9.77
N LEU A 262 -7.83 1.23 9.69
CA LEU A 262 -8.80 2.07 10.37
C LEU A 262 -8.72 1.89 11.89
N GLN A 263 -8.49 0.65 12.36
CA GLN A 263 -8.19 0.40 13.77
C GLN A 263 -6.93 1.12 14.23
N ALA A 264 -5.87 1.14 13.40
CA ALA A 264 -4.65 1.86 13.73
C ALA A 264 -4.88 3.37 13.88
N VAL A 265 -5.80 3.96 13.10
CA VAL A 265 -6.18 5.37 13.27
C VAL A 265 -6.68 5.64 14.68
N ASP A 266 -7.60 4.83 15.17
CA ASP A 266 -8.17 4.98 16.50
C ASP A 266 -7.15 4.63 17.59
N GLU A 267 -6.46 3.51 17.49
CA GLU A 267 -5.52 3.00 18.50
C GLU A 267 -4.26 3.85 18.66
N CYS A 268 -3.79 4.46 17.58
CA CYS A 268 -2.59 5.29 17.56
C CYS A 268 -2.90 6.79 17.53
N GLY A 269 -4.18 7.17 17.51
CA GLY A 269 -4.63 8.55 17.48
C GLY A 269 -4.14 9.28 16.22
N LEU A 270 -4.15 8.62 15.06
CA LEU A 270 -3.72 9.25 13.81
C LEU A 270 -4.71 10.32 13.39
N THR A 271 -4.20 11.40 12.81
CA THR A 271 -4.97 12.50 12.25
C THR A 271 -4.71 12.60 10.74
N ALA A 272 -5.50 13.39 10.05
CA ALA A 272 -5.28 13.66 8.62
C ALA A 272 -3.88 14.24 8.34
N GLU A 273 -3.30 14.95 9.30
CA GLU A 273 -1.94 15.50 9.19
C GLU A 273 -0.86 14.41 9.24
N ASP A 274 -1.16 13.24 9.79
CA ASP A 274 -0.23 12.11 9.83
C ASP A 274 -0.20 11.34 8.49
N LEU A 275 -1.14 11.60 7.58
CA LEU A 275 -1.22 10.90 6.31
C LEU A 275 -0.25 11.49 5.28
N TRP A 276 0.25 10.61 4.43
CA TRP A 276 1.04 10.97 3.27
C TRP A 276 0.16 11.16 2.04
N PHE A 277 0.51 12.13 1.22
CA PHE A 277 -0.11 12.37 -0.08
C PHE A 277 0.98 12.58 -1.13
N PRO A 278 0.75 12.13 -2.38
CA PRO A 278 1.70 12.40 -3.46
C PRO A 278 1.79 13.90 -3.69
N THR A 279 3.00 14.38 -3.93
CA THR A 279 3.19 15.75 -4.37
C THR A 279 2.59 15.88 -5.75
N MET A 280 1.55 16.68 -5.89
CA MET A 280 0.91 16.96 -7.17
C MET A 280 1.94 17.63 -8.08
N SER A 281 2.62 16.87 -8.92
CA SER A 281 3.38 17.46 -10.00
C SER A 281 2.41 17.97 -11.06
N VAL A 282 2.60 19.20 -11.50
CA VAL A 282 1.81 19.77 -12.58
C VAL A 282 2.01 18.88 -13.82
N ARG A 283 0.98 18.07 -14.14
CA ARG A 283 0.90 17.19 -15.32
C ARG A 283 1.84 15.98 -15.36
N GLY A 284 1.90 15.19 -14.31
CA GLY A 284 2.38 13.80 -14.43
C GLY A 284 3.86 13.61 -14.75
N THR A 285 4.69 14.62 -14.58
CA THR A 285 6.15 14.45 -14.59
C THR A 285 6.68 14.76 -13.21
N ARG A 286 7.08 13.71 -12.55
CA ARG A 286 7.74 13.78 -11.25
C ARG A 286 9.24 13.67 -11.45
N GLU A 287 10.01 14.45 -10.73
CA GLU A 287 11.44 14.24 -10.66
C GLU A 287 11.72 13.04 -9.72
N VAL A 288 12.28 11.98 -10.29
CA VAL A 288 12.69 10.79 -9.55
C VAL A 288 14.20 10.74 -9.53
N VAL A 289 14.78 10.75 -8.34
CA VAL A 289 16.23 10.61 -8.18
C VAL A 289 16.57 9.13 -8.11
N LEU A 290 17.24 8.62 -9.15
CA LEU A 290 17.71 7.25 -9.21
C LEU A 290 19.08 7.14 -8.55
N TYR A 291 19.19 6.36 -7.50
CA TYR A 291 20.47 6.09 -6.85
C TYR A 291 21.04 4.77 -7.35
N ASN A 292 21.87 4.82 -8.38
CA ASN A 292 22.57 3.65 -8.94
C ASN A 292 23.73 3.19 -8.04
N LYS A 293 23.42 2.69 -6.84
CA LYS A 293 24.45 2.24 -5.89
C LYS A 293 24.16 0.83 -5.33
N TRP A 294 23.87 -0.09 -6.22
CA TRP A 294 23.85 -1.51 -5.85
C TRP A 294 25.14 -2.22 -6.25
#